data_34f87cdf651eecb0cb9596a5e148ca58
#
_entry.id   34f87cdf651eecb0cb9596a5e148ca58
#
_cell.length_a   1.000
_cell.length_b   1.000
_cell.length_c   1.000
_cell.angle_alpha   90.00
_cell.angle_beta   90.00
_cell.angle_gamma   90.00
#
_symmetry.space_group_name_H-M   'P 1'
#
loop_
_entity.id
_entity.type
_entity.pdbx_description
1 polymer ?
#
loop_
_entity_poly.entity_id
_entity_poly.type
_entity_poly.pdbx_seq_one_letter_code
_entity_poly.pdbx_strand_id
1 'polypeptide(L)'
;AVSGNGCILTELAPERPGIRKEIRRLQRRMDRSLRAANPENYHEDGTPKKHKKWKKTRHYKQDQMRLKTLRRRNADAVKQSEEALADRILCVHGTDIHTEKMDYRALAARAKEDRVTGEGKHRSKKRFGSSIAGHAPARFLCILNRKLSYIGKELHLVDTRKYRASQFDHVTGGYTKVPLSTRWKEVGGHPVQRDLYSAFLLMNAAGDEHPDIARCNDTFETFLKFHDTCICELK
;
A
#
# COMPACT_ATOMS: atom_id res chain seq x y z
N ALA A 1 4.86 -3.44 -11.45
CA ALA A 1 5.12 -2.66 -12.67
C ALA A 1 5.33 -3.63 -13.84
N VAL A 2 4.91 -3.21 -15.03
CA VAL A 2 5.06 -3.96 -16.28
C VAL A 2 5.48 -2.98 -17.39
N SER A 3 6.40 -3.40 -18.24
CA SER A 3 6.79 -2.70 -19.47
C SER A 3 7.25 -3.69 -20.53
N GLY A 4 7.60 -3.20 -21.72
CA GLY A 4 8.26 -4.00 -22.75
C GLY A 4 9.64 -4.55 -22.37
N ASN A 5 10.19 -4.13 -21.22
CA ASN A 5 11.51 -4.54 -20.73
C ASN A 5 11.44 -5.52 -19.54
N GLY A 6 10.25 -5.79 -18.99
CA GLY A 6 10.10 -6.72 -17.86
C GLY A 6 8.92 -6.48 -16.96
N CYS A 7 8.82 -7.30 -15.91
CA CYS A 7 7.83 -7.21 -14.84
C CYS A 7 8.51 -7.07 -13.47
N ILE A 8 7.91 -6.30 -12.59
CA ILE A 8 8.29 -6.21 -11.17
C ILE A 8 7.05 -6.41 -10.31
N LEU A 9 7.05 -7.41 -9.45
CA LEU A 9 6.05 -7.65 -8.42
C LEU A 9 6.74 -7.64 -7.05
N THR A 10 6.45 -6.65 -6.23
CA THR A 10 7.06 -6.50 -4.89
C THR A 10 6.11 -5.79 -3.94
N GLU A 11 6.33 -5.98 -2.64
CA GLU A 11 5.70 -5.15 -1.62
C GLU A 11 6.41 -3.79 -1.52
N LEU A 12 5.66 -2.73 -1.17
CA LEU A 12 6.27 -1.45 -0.81
C LEU A 12 6.98 -1.57 0.54
N ALA A 13 8.26 -1.19 0.57
CA ALA A 13 9.11 -1.24 1.74
C ALA A 13 9.13 -2.62 2.44
N PRO A 14 9.52 -3.72 1.76
CA PRO A 14 9.56 -5.07 2.33
C PRO A 14 10.56 -5.17 3.48
N GLU A 15 11.67 -4.43 3.43
CA GLU A 15 12.74 -4.40 4.43
C GLU A 15 12.40 -3.59 5.69
N ARG A 16 11.15 -3.16 5.82
CA ARG A 16 10.71 -2.38 6.97
C ARG A 16 10.94 -3.12 8.27
N PRO A 17 11.66 -2.52 9.26
CA PRO A 17 11.90 -3.14 10.56
C PRO A 17 10.61 -3.53 11.25
N GLY A 18 10.55 -4.74 11.80
CA GLY A 18 9.39 -5.27 12.53
C GLY A 18 9.18 -4.65 13.91
N ILE A 19 9.19 -3.32 14.01
CA ILE A 19 9.21 -2.57 15.29
C ILE A 19 7.87 -2.50 16.04
N ARG A 20 6.79 -3.08 15.50
CA ARG A 20 5.44 -3.01 16.12
C ARG A 20 5.40 -3.56 17.54
N LYS A 21 6.12 -4.66 17.82
CA LYS A 21 6.18 -5.26 19.16
C LYS A 21 6.90 -4.34 20.15
N GLU A 22 8.00 -3.72 19.73
CA GLU A 22 8.77 -2.80 20.56
C GLU A 22 7.99 -1.50 20.83
N ILE A 23 7.33 -0.92 19.83
CA ILE A 23 6.44 0.23 19.99
C ILE A 23 5.36 -0.07 21.04
N ARG A 24 4.66 -1.21 20.92
CA ARG A 24 3.61 -1.60 21.90
C ARG A 24 4.19 -1.77 23.31
N ARG A 25 5.38 -2.35 23.43
CA ARG A 25 6.07 -2.52 24.72
C ARG A 25 6.38 -1.16 25.36
N LEU A 26 6.94 -0.22 24.61
CA LEU A 26 7.22 1.14 25.07
C LEU A 26 5.95 1.89 25.46
N GLN A 27 4.91 1.83 24.64
CA GLN A 27 3.62 2.46 24.96
C GLN A 27 3.04 1.93 26.28
N ARG A 28 3.01 0.60 26.50
CA ARG A 28 2.56 0.00 27.76
C ARG A 28 3.40 0.43 28.96
N ARG A 29 4.73 0.59 28.79
CA ARG A 29 5.60 1.10 29.86
C ARG A 29 5.30 2.55 30.19
N MET A 30 5.13 3.37 29.16
CA MET A 30 4.78 4.79 29.32
C MET A 30 3.43 4.93 30.02
N ASP A 31 2.41 4.16 29.63
CA ASP A 31 1.09 4.18 30.26
C ASP A 31 1.17 3.79 31.74
N ARG A 32 1.90 2.73 32.08
CA ARG A 32 2.11 2.32 33.48
C ARG A 32 2.83 3.41 34.28
N SER A 33 3.89 3.99 33.74
CA SER A 33 4.64 5.07 34.40
C SER A 33 3.78 6.32 34.59
N LEU A 34 2.92 6.63 33.63
CA LEU A 34 2.02 7.79 33.70
C LEU A 34 0.93 7.58 34.74
N ARG A 35 0.34 6.38 34.83
CA ARG A 35 -0.66 6.03 35.85
C ARG A 35 -0.09 6.07 37.24
N ALA A 36 1.10 5.47 37.46
CA ALA A 36 1.76 5.46 38.74
C ALA A 36 2.12 6.86 39.24
N ALA A 37 2.46 7.79 38.33
CA ALA A 37 2.84 9.16 38.71
C ALA A 37 1.66 10.12 38.87
N ASN A 38 0.44 9.73 38.46
CA ASN A 38 -0.75 10.60 38.45
C ASN A 38 -2.03 9.79 38.77
N PRO A 39 -2.12 9.09 39.90
CA PRO A 39 -3.30 8.28 40.20
C PRO A 39 -4.60 9.14 40.29
N GLU A 40 -4.48 10.37 40.77
CA GLU A 40 -5.58 11.32 40.89
C GLU A 40 -6.20 11.77 39.56
N ASN A 41 -5.47 11.58 38.45
CA ASN A 41 -5.91 11.96 37.12
C ASN A 41 -6.73 10.88 36.39
N TYR A 42 -7.05 9.79 37.06
CA TYR A 42 -7.86 8.70 36.54
C TYR A 42 -9.18 8.58 37.31
N HIS A 43 -10.22 8.14 36.63
CA HIS A 43 -11.47 7.70 37.21
C HIS A 43 -11.31 6.28 37.80
N GLU A 44 -12.27 5.83 38.61
CA GLU A 44 -12.29 4.48 39.19
C GLU A 44 -12.28 3.37 38.12
N ASP A 45 -12.91 3.61 36.95
CA ASP A 45 -12.88 2.73 35.78
C ASP A 45 -11.54 2.73 35.03
N GLY A 46 -10.55 3.50 35.51
CA GLY A 46 -9.22 3.63 34.90
C GLY A 46 -9.16 4.52 33.68
N THR A 47 -10.23 5.23 33.32
CA THR A 47 -10.21 6.22 32.22
C THR A 47 -9.56 7.54 32.66
N PRO A 48 -8.80 8.22 31.77
CA PRO A 48 -8.16 9.48 32.13
C PRO A 48 -9.17 10.63 32.24
N LYS A 49 -9.07 11.44 33.28
CA LYS A 49 -9.84 12.66 33.47
C LYS A 49 -9.41 13.72 32.48
N LYS A 50 -10.37 14.47 31.92
CA LYS A 50 -10.10 15.58 31.00
C LYS A 50 -9.47 16.79 31.72
N HIS A 51 -8.72 17.61 30.97
CA HIS A 51 -8.17 18.89 31.43
C HIS A 51 -7.28 18.84 32.69
N LYS A 52 -6.54 17.73 32.91
CA LYS A 52 -5.59 17.60 34.00
C LYS A 52 -4.14 17.83 33.58
N LYS A 53 -3.33 18.38 34.49
CA LYS A 53 -1.87 18.46 34.31
C LYS A 53 -1.24 17.10 34.60
N TRP A 54 -0.34 16.64 33.70
CA TRP A 54 0.29 15.33 33.76
C TRP A 54 1.75 15.45 34.23
N LYS A 55 2.08 14.81 35.33
CA LYS A 55 3.44 14.69 35.82
C LYS A 55 4.13 13.55 35.07
N LYS A 56 5.14 13.88 34.24
CA LYS A 56 5.91 12.91 33.47
C LYS A 56 7.22 12.59 34.18
N THR A 57 7.42 11.33 34.53
CA THR A 57 8.64 10.84 35.16
C THR A 57 9.84 10.88 34.21
N ARG A 58 11.07 10.77 34.73
CA ARG A 58 12.28 10.65 33.89
C ARG A 58 12.21 9.45 32.98
N HIS A 59 11.76 8.29 33.48
CA HIS A 59 11.60 7.08 32.66
C HIS A 59 10.55 7.26 31.55
N TYR A 60 9.43 7.90 31.82
CA TYR A 60 8.44 8.23 30.79
C TYR A 60 9.06 9.05 29.65
N LYS A 61 9.84 10.10 29.99
CA LYS A 61 10.50 10.96 29.00
C LYS A 61 11.54 10.18 28.19
N GLN A 62 12.32 9.31 28.81
CA GLN A 62 13.29 8.45 28.10
C GLN A 62 12.59 7.50 27.13
N ASP A 63 11.51 6.82 27.54
CA ASP A 63 10.74 5.94 26.67
C ASP A 63 10.04 6.71 25.54
N GLN A 64 9.58 7.92 25.81
CA GLN A 64 9.03 8.81 24.79
C GLN A 64 10.07 9.17 23.71
N MET A 65 11.29 9.50 24.11
CA MET A 65 12.40 9.77 23.18
C MET A 65 12.76 8.51 22.37
N ARG A 66 12.86 7.36 23.02
CA ARG A 66 13.11 6.08 22.35
C ARG A 66 12.03 5.75 21.32
N LEU A 67 10.75 5.93 21.68
CA LEU A 67 9.62 5.74 20.77
C LEU A 67 9.69 6.68 19.55
N LYS A 68 10.04 7.96 19.77
CA LYS A 68 10.24 8.95 18.69
C LYS A 68 11.36 8.51 17.74
N THR A 69 12.50 8.05 18.29
CA THR A 69 13.64 7.57 17.50
C THR A 69 13.29 6.33 16.67
N LEU A 70 12.58 5.36 17.25
CA LEU A 70 12.14 4.16 16.53
C LEU A 70 11.20 4.50 15.38
N ARG A 71 10.24 5.39 15.61
CA ARG A 71 9.30 5.85 14.56
C ARG A 71 10.04 6.56 13.44
N ARG A 72 11.00 7.44 13.77
CA ARG A 72 11.82 8.13 12.77
C ARG A 72 12.62 7.14 11.93
N ARG A 73 13.39 6.23 12.56
CA ARG A 73 14.17 5.20 11.86
C ARG A 73 13.31 4.36 10.92
N ASN A 74 12.11 3.98 11.36
CA ASN A 74 11.19 3.24 10.50
C ASN A 74 10.70 4.08 9.31
N ALA A 75 10.39 5.35 9.53
CA ALA A 75 9.96 6.25 8.46
C ALA A 75 11.07 6.49 7.44
N ASP A 76 12.32 6.62 7.92
CA ASP A 76 13.50 6.80 7.07
C ASP A 76 13.78 5.53 6.24
N ALA A 77 13.72 4.33 6.87
CA ALA A 77 13.88 3.06 6.16
C ALA A 77 12.81 2.86 5.06
N VAL A 78 11.54 3.15 5.37
CA VAL A 78 10.46 3.07 4.37
C VAL A 78 10.71 4.05 3.23
N LYS A 79 11.12 5.28 3.53
CA LYS A 79 11.42 6.28 2.50
C LYS A 79 12.59 5.84 1.60
N GLN A 80 13.67 5.34 2.19
CA GLN A 80 14.84 4.86 1.42
C GLN A 80 14.47 3.70 0.50
N SER A 81 13.68 2.73 0.99
CA SER A 81 13.18 1.62 0.18
C SER A 81 12.29 2.10 -0.98
N GLU A 82 11.42 3.09 -0.75
CA GLU A 82 10.59 3.70 -1.79
C GLU A 82 11.41 4.46 -2.84
N GLU A 83 12.44 5.21 -2.42
CA GLU A 83 13.35 5.90 -3.35
C GLU A 83 14.10 4.90 -4.24
N ALA A 84 14.65 3.83 -3.64
CA ALA A 84 15.35 2.78 -4.37
C ALA A 84 14.43 2.05 -5.36
N LEU A 85 13.19 1.74 -4.95
CA LEU A 85 12.20 1.12 -5.83
C LEU A 85 11.81 2.06 -6.99
N ALA A 86 11.65 3.35 -6.71
CA ALA A 86 11.36 4.35 -7.75
C ALA A 86 12.50 4.44 -8.78
N ASP A 87 13.75 4.46 -8.34
CA ASP A 87 14.92 4.45 -9.23
C ASP A 87 14.96 3.18 -10.07
N ARG A 88 14.74 2.02 -9.45
CA ARG A 88 14.68 0.74 -10.18
C ARG A 88 13.58 0.75 -11.24
N ILE A 89 12.37 1.25 -10.92
CA ILE A 89 11.28 1.33 -11.88
C ILE A 89 11.65 2.23 -13.05
N LEU A 90 12.16 3.44 -12.78
CA LEU A 90 12.55 4.38 -13.84
C LEU A 90 13.68 3.83 -14.72
N CYS A 91 14.63 3.12 -14.11
CA CYS A 91 15.76 2.52 -14.84
C CYS A 91 15.32 1.37 -15.76
N VAL A 92 14.44 0.47 -15.28
CA VAL A 92 14.04 -0.75 -15.99
C VAL A 92 12.86 -0.47 -16.93
N HIS A 93 11.84 0.25 -16.46
CA HIS A 93 10.57 0.42 -17.18
C HIS A 93 10.48 1.74 -17.94
N GLY A 94 11.46 2.64 -17.77
CA GLY A 94 11.47 3.94 -18.44
C GLY A 94 10.64 5.00 -17.71
N THR A 95 10.36 6.09 -18.40
CA THR A 95 9.84 7.33 -17.82
C THR A 95 8.42 7.67 -18.25
N ASP A 96 7.79 6.82 -19.05
CA ASP A 96 6.38 6.91 -19.40
C ASP A 96 5.60 5.96 -18.50
N ILE A 97 5.02 6.50 -17.42
CA ILE A 97 4.44 5.69 -16.35
C ILE A 97 2.97 6.00 -16.17
N HIS A 98 2.15 4.97 -16.38
CA HIS A 98 0.72 4.96 -16.11
C HIS A 98 0.43 4.31 -14.78
N THR A 99 -0.44 4.90 -13.96
CA THR A 99 -0.87 4.35 -12.69
C THR A 99 -2.32 4.69 -12.38
N GLU A 100 -2.96 3.86 -11.58
CA GLU A 100 -4.33 4.10 -11.12
C GLU A 100 -4.41 5.29 -10.15
N LYS A 101 -5.40 6.16 -10.36
CA LYS A 101 -5.74 7.24 -9.43
C LYS A 101 -6.46 6.66 -8.21
N MET A 102 -5.72 6.44 -7.11
CA MET A 102 -6.23 5.83 -5.89
C MET A 102 -6.52 6.87 -4.81
N ASP A 103 -7.71 6.79 -4.16
CA ASP A 103 -8.01 7.55 -2.95
C ASP A 103 -7.53 6.79 -1.70
N TYR A 104 -6.28 6.99 -1.35
CA TYR A 104 -5.67 6.36 -0.17
C TYR A 104 -6.31 6.79 1.16
N ARG A 105 -6.95 7.98 1.22
CA ARG A 105 -7.66 8.46 2.43
C ARG A 105 -8.94 7.65 2.63
N ALA A 106 -9.72 7.46 1.57
CA ALA A 106 -10.91 6.63 1.60
C ALA A 106 -10.57 5.16 1.94
N LEU A 107 -9.48 4.61 1.37
CA LEU A 107 -9.01 3.26 1.68
C LEU A 107 -8.53 3.11 3.13
N ALA A 108 -7.91 4.14 3.70
CA ALA A 108 -7.46 4.16 5.09
C ALA A 108 -8.59 4.37 6.10
N ALA A 109 -9.73 4.89 5.66
CA ALA A 109 -10.87 5.17 6.51
C ALA A 109 -11.41 3.90 7.18
N ARG A 110 -11.89 4.07 8.42
CA ARG A 110 -12.55 2.99 9.15
C ARG A 110 -13.93 2.72 8.53
N ALA A 111 -14.26 1.46 8.29
CA ALA A 111 -15.60 1.10 7.84
C ALA A 111 -16.68 1.63 8.81
N LYS A 112 -17.72 2.25 8.28
CA LYS A 112 -18.81 2.84 9.10
C LYS A 112 -19.71 1.78 9.71
N GLU A 113 -19.97 0.70 8.97
CA GLU A 113 -20.87 -0.36 9.37
C GLU A 113 -20.17 -1.43 10.21
N ASP A 114 -20.83 -1.86 11.28
CA ASP A 114 -20.41 -3.02 12.04
C ASP A 114 -20.89 -4.29 11.32
N ARG A 115 -19.98 -5.23 11.10
CA ARG A 115 -20.36 -6.54 10.59
C ARG A 115 -20.69 -7.46 11.75
N VAL A 116 -21.92 -7.93 11.77
CA VAL A 116 -22.38 -8.97 12.71
C VAL A 116 -22.29 -10.31 11.97
N THR A 117 -21.73 -11.33 12.59
CA THR A 117 -21.79 -12.71 12.07
C THR A 117 -23.19 -13.28 12.26
N GLY A 118 -23.58 -14.32 11.49
CA GLY A 118 -24.84 -15.00 11.68
C GLY A 118 -25.09 -15.54 13.10
N GLU A 119 -24.04 -15.64 13.92
CA GLU A 119 -24.09 -16.00 15.35
C GLU A 119 -24.22 -14.77 16.29
N GLY A 120 -24.48 -13.58 15.77
CA GLY A 120 -24.63 -12.36 16.57
C GLY A 120 -23.30 -11.75 17.10
N LYS A 121 -22.15 -12.31 16.75
CA LYS A 121 -20.85 -11.78 17.20
C LYS A 121 -20.41 -10.60 16.33
N HIS A 122 -20.08 -9.47 16.97
CA HIS A 122 -19.49 -8.31 16.28
C HIS A 122 -18.08 -8.61 15.78
N ARG A 123 -17.88 -8.55 14.45
CA ARG A 123 -16.51 -8.57 13.87
C ARG A 123 -15.88 -7.18 13.98
N SER A 124 -14.59 -7.16 14.29
CA SER A 124 -13.84 -5.89 14.26
C SER A 124 -13.94 -5.28 12.86
N LYS A 125 -14.20 -3.97 12.79
CA LYS A 125 -14.23 -3.22 11.53
C LYS A 125 -12.90 -3.38 10.79
N LYS A 126 -12.93 -3.62 9.47
CA LYS A 126 -11.72 -3.66 8.65
C LYS A 126 -10.96 -2.34 8.77
N ARG A 127 -9.67 -2.42 9.08
CA ARG A 127 -8.79 -1.27 9.30
C ARG A 127 -7.53 -1.42 8.45
N PHE A 128 -7.56 -0.91 7.24
CA PHE A 128 -6.37 -0.89 6.38
C PHE A 128 -5.43 0.28 6.68
N GLY A 129 -5.88 1.30 7.44
CA GLY A 129 -5.14 2.52 7.69
C GLY A 129 -3.74 2.31 8.28
N SER A 130 -3.55 1.32 9.17
CA SER A 130 -2.22 1.03 9.72
C SER A 130 -1.28 0.39 8.69
N SER A 131 -1.80 -0.39 7.74
CA SER A 131 -1.03 -0.96 6.64
C SER A 131 -0.67 0.12 5.64
N ILE A 132 -1.65 0.90 5.19
CA ILE A 132 -1.46 2.02 4.26
C ILE A 132 -0.46 3.04 4.84
N ALA A 133 -0.61 3.43 6.11
CA ALA A 133 0.34 4.32 6.77
C ALA A 133 1.74 3.71 6.91
N GLY A 134 1.83 2.38 7.06
CA GLY A 134 3.10 1.67 7.18
C GLY A 134 3.88 1.53 5.88
N HIS A 135 3.19 1.41 4.74
CA HIS A 135 3.77 1.24 3.41
C HIS A 135 3.75 2.54 2.58
N ALA A 136 3.03 3.56 3.05
CA ALA A 136 2.95 4.92 2.48
C ALA A 136 2.81 5.01 0.94
N PRO A 137 1.89 4.28 0.28
CA PRO A 137 1.81 4.22 -1.19
C PRO A 137 1.59 5.59 -1.85
N ALA A 138 0.87 6.50 -1.20
CA ALA A 138 0.73 7.87 -1.69
C ALA A 138 2.07 8.61 -1.76
N ARG A 139 2.96 8.41 -0.77
CA ARG A 139 4.30 8.99 -0.77
C ARG A 139 5.16 8.41 -1.89
N PHE A 140 5.05 7.11 -2.13
CA PHE A 140 5.75 6.46 -3.25
C PHE A 140 5.39 7.10 -4.60
N LEU A 141 4.10 7.35 -4.87
CA LEU A 141 3.68 8.06 -6.09
C LEU A 141 4.20 9.51 -6.14
N CYS A 142 4.24 10.21 -4.99
CA CYS A 142 4.88 11.54 -4.93
C CYS A 142 6.37 11.49 -5.24
N ILE A 143 7.09 10.45 -4.80
CA ILE A 143 8.51 10.24 -5.11
C ILE A 143 8.70 10.01 -6.61
N LEU A 144 7.92 9.11 -7.22
CA LEU A 144 7.96 8.86 -8.67
C LEU A 144 7.69 10.13 -9.45
N ASN A 145 6.61 10.85 -9.14
CA ASN A 145 6.25 12.08 -9.84
C ASN A 145 7.34 13.16 -9.70
N ARG A 146 7.93 13.31 -8.52
CA ARG A 146 9.06 14.22 -8.31
C ARG A 146 10.26 13.86 -9.18
N LYS A 147 10.62 12.55 -9.27
CA LYS A 147 11.74 12.11 -10.11
C LYS A 147 11.45 12.34 -11.60
N LEU A 148 10.22 12.12 -12.05
CA LEU A 148 9.78 12.40 -13.41
C LEU A 148 9.83 13.91 -13.70
N SER A 149 9.44 14.77 -12.76
CA SER A 149 9.44 16.22 -12.94
C SER A 149 10.85 16.80 -13.18
N TYR A 150 11.92 16.15 -12.67
CA TYR A 150 13.30 16.57 -12.95
C TYR A 150 13.70 16.42 -14.43
N ILE A 151 12.97 15.61 -15.19
CA ILE A 151 13.18 15.41 -16.63
C ILE A 151 12.00 15.95 -17.46
N GLY A 152 11.17 16.82 -16.87
CA GLY A 152 10.04 17.46 -17.56
C GLY A 152 8.85 16.51 -17.85
N LYS A 153 8.75 15.40 -17.12
CA LYS A 153 7.65 14.41 -17.23
C LYS A 153 6.81 14.34 -15.97
N GLU A 154 5.67 13.69 -16.06
CA GLU A 154 4.76 13.45 -14.95
C GLU A 154 4.12 12.05 -15.03
N LEU A 155 3.48 11.63 -13.94
CA LEU A 155 2.72 10.38 -13.89
C LEU A 155 1.38 10.54 -14.63
N HIS A 156 1.06 9.61 -15.51
CA HIS A 156 -0.27 9.50 -16.11
C HIS A 156 -1.21 8.79 -15.14
N LEU A 157 -2.21 9.52 -14.62
CA LEU A 157 -3.17 9.03 -13.64
C LEU A 157 -4.46 8.58 -14.34
N VAL A 158 -4.68 7.27 -14.41
CA VAL A 158 -5.85 6.65 -15.02
C VAL A 158 -7.00 6.55 -14.02
N ASP A 159 -8.22 6.91 -14.42
CA ASP A 159 -9.40 6.81 -13.56
C ASP A 159 -9.79 5.35 -13.29
N THR A 160 -9.56 4.89 -12.07
CA THR A 160 -9.83 3.52 -11.61
C THR A 160 -11.30 3.09 -11.82
N ARG A 161 -12.25 4.02 -11.72
CA ARG A 161 -13.69 3.71 -11.82
C ARG A 161 -14.11 3.47 -13.27
N LYS A 162 -13.51 4.17 -14.22
CA LYS A 162 -13.75 4.01 -15.65
C LYS A 162 -12.97 2.83 -16.19
N TYR A 163 -11.69 2.80 -15.97
CA TYR A 163 -10.76 1.84 -16.53
C TYR A 163 -10.95 0.41 -16.00
N ARG A 164 -11.11 0.23 -14.70
CA ARG A 164 -11.35 -1.06 -14.01
C ARG A 164 -10.40 -2.18 -14.45
N ALA A 165 -9.10 -1.90 -14.56
CA ALA A 165 -8.07 -2.83 -15.03
C ALA A 165 -8.14 -4.24 -14.40
N SER A 166 -8.40 -4.32 -13.08
CA SER A 166 -8.50 -5.59 -12.36
C SER A 166 -9.70 -6.47 -12.76
N GLN A 167 -10.66 -5.95 -13.52
CA GLN A 167 -11.88 -6.65 -13.94
C GLN A 167 -11.92 -6.87 -15.45
N PHE A 168 -11.15 -6.13 -16.22
CA PHE A 168 -11.15 -6.18 -17.69
C PHE A 168 -10.37 -7.39 -18.22
N ASP A 169 -10.82 -7.92 -19.33
CA ASP A 169 -10.16 -8.98 -20.10
C ASP A 169 -10.08 -8.53 -21.55
N HIS A 170 -8.85 -8.33 -22.06
CA HIS A 170 -8.64 -7.82 -23.42
C HIS A 170 -8.97 -8.84 -24.51
N VAL A 171 -8.93 -10.14 -24.21
CA VAL A 171 -9.24 -11.22 -25.17
C VAL A 171 -10.74 -11.30 -25.43
N THR A 172 -11.55 -11.21 -24.37
CA THR A 172 -13.01 -11.27 -24.46
C THR A 172 -13.67 -9.90 -24.60
N GLY A 173 -12.94 -8.81 -24.32
CA GLY A 173 -13.48 -7.45 -24.25
C GLY A 173 -14.44 -7.22 -23.06
N GLY A 174 -14.53 -8.17 -22.15
CA GLY A 174 -15.51 -8.20 -21.06
C GLY A 174 -14.96 -7.74 -19.71
N TYR A 175 -15.89 -7.42 -18.79
CA TYR A 175 -15.59 -7.08 -17.42
C TYR A 175 -16.13 -8.14 -16.48
N THR A 176 -15.27 -8.79 -15.71
CA THR A 176 -15.65 -9.81 -14.72
C THR A 176 -15.18 -9.40 -13.33
N LYS A 177 -16.12 -9.24 -12.40
CA LYS A 177 -15.80 -8.93 -11.00
C LYS A 177 -15.43 -10.19 -10.24
N VAL A 178 -14.19 -10.29 -9.79
CA VAL A 178 -13.69 -11.39 -8.96
C VAL A 178 -13.42 -10.93 -7.53
N PRO A 179 -13.49 -11.82 -6.52
CA PRO A 179 -13.15 -11.50 -5.14
C PRO A 179 -11.72 -10.97 -5.01
N LEU A 180 -11.48 -10.06 -4.06
CA LEU A 180 -10.14 -9.52 -3.80
C LEU A 180 -9.12 -10.58 -3.32
N SER A 181 -9.60 -11.70 -2.79
CA SER A 181 -8.78 -12.84 -2.40
C SER A 181 -8.23 -13.63 -3.58
N THR A 182 -8.87 -13.54 -4.75
CA THR A 182 -8.42 -14.22 -5.97
C THR A 182 -7.23 -13.47 -6.54
N ARG A 183 -6.07 -14.12 -6.53
CA ARG A 183 -4.80 -13.53 -7.02
C ARG A 183 -4.47 -13.92 -8.44
N TRP A 184 -5.08 -14.94 -8.95
CA TRP A 184 -4.86 -15.47 -10.29
C TRP A 184 -6.11 -15.31 -11.14
N LYS A 185 -5.91 -15.06 -12.42
CA LYS A 185 -6.96 -14.92 -13.44
C LYS A 185 -6.53 -15.73 -14.67
N GLU A 186 -7.47 -16.35 -15.35
CA GLU A 186 -7.23 -16.97 -16.65
C GLU A 186 -7.54 -15.94 -17.75
N VAL A 187 -6.60 -15.75 -18.67
CA VAL A 187 -6.71 -14.82 -19.80
C VAL A 187 -6.15 -15.51 -21.05
N GLY A 188 -6.98 -15.71 -22.08
CA GLY A 188 -6.56 -16.39 -23.31
C GLY A 188 -6.01 -17.81 -23.06
N GLY A 189 -6.52 -18.55 -22.06
CA GLY A 189 -6.02 -19.87 -21.68
C GLY A 189 -4.74 -19.87 -20.83
N HIS A 190 -4.23 -18.71 -20.42
CA HIS A 190 -3.03 -18.58 -19.60
C HIS A 190 -3.37 -18.09 -18.17
N PRO A 191 -2.85 -18.77 -17.12
CA PRO A 191 -3.00 -18.29 -15.74
C PRO A 191 -2.05 -17.11 -15.51
N VAL A 192 -2.61 -15.92 -15.21
CA VAL A 192 -1.83 -14.70 -14.95
C VAL A 192 -2.09 -14.17 -13.55
N GLN A 193 -1.06 -13.62 -12.94
CA GLN A 193 -1.18 -12.92 -11.66
C GLN A 193 -1.92 -11.59 -11.89
N ARG A 194 -3.04 -11.40 -11.16
CA ARG A 194 -4.00 -10.32 -11.39
C ARG A 194 -3.41 -8.92 -11.35
N ASP A 195 -2.51 -8.66 -10.41
CA ASP A 195 -1.95 -7.31 -10.24
C ASP A 195 -0.92 -6.99 -11.35
N LEU A 196 -0.17 -8.00 -11.84
CA LEU A 196 0.69 -7.86 -13.01
C LEU A 196 -0.14 -7.66 -14.29
N TYR A 197 -1.22 -8.42 -14.43
CA TYR A 197 -2.10 -8.25 -15.58
C TYR A 197 -2.80 -6.87 -15.60
N SER A 198 -3.22 -6.35 -14.44
CA SER A 198 -3.75 -4.99 -14.35
C SER A 198 -2.69 -3.94 -14.75
N ALA A 199 -1.42 -4.15 -14.37
CA ALA A 199 -0.33 -3.27 -14.76
C ALA A 199 -0.02 -3.38 -16.27
N PHE A 200 -0.16 -4.57 -16.89
CA PHE A 200 -0.06 -4.78 -18.33
C PHE A 200 -1.13 -3.99 -19.08
N LEU A 201 -2.38 -4.01 -18.61
CA LEU A 201 -3.46 -3.22 -19.22
C LEU A 201 -3.17 -1.72 -19.11
N LEU A 202 -2.67 -1.23 -17.98
CA LEU A 202 -2.28 0.16 -17.80
C LEU A 202 -1.12 0.58 -18.72
N MET A 203 -0.15 -0.31 -18.97
CA MET A 203 0.94 -0.08 -19.94
C MET A 203 0.38 0.15 -21.36
N ASN A 204 -0.70 -0.52 -21.70
CA ASN A 204 -1.38 -0.42 -22.99
C ASN A 204 -2.61 0.51 -22.95
N ALA A 205 -2.61 1.54 -22.08
CA ALA A 205 -3.72 2.46 -21.99
C ALA A 205 -3.85 3.32 -23.25
N ALA A 206 -5.07 3.39 -23.80
CA ALA A 206 -5.46 4.34 -24.84
C ALA A 206 -6.20 5.52 -24.20
N GLY A 207 -5.47 6.35 -23.43
CA GLY A 207 -6.07 7.40 -22.59
C GLY A 207 -6.59 6.86 -21.24
N ASP A 208 -7.57 7.56 -20.66
CA ASP A 208 -8.01 7.31 -19.26
C ASP A 208 -9.18 6.32 -19.13
N GLU A 209 -9.76 5.82 -20.22
CA GLU A 209 -11.04 5.11 -20.17
C GLU A 209 -10.94 3.61 -20.44
N HIS A 210 -10.07 3.18 -21.33
CA HIS A 210 -9.93 1.77 -21.71
C HIS A 210 -8.52 1.45 -22.24
N PRO A 211 -8.10 0.16 -22.18
CA PRO A 211 -6.89 -0.29 -22.84
C PRO A 211 -7.03 -0.31 -24.36
N ASP A 212 -5.92 -0.13 -25.06
CA ASP A 212 -5.81 -0.39 -26.50
C ASP A 212 -5.73 -1.91 -26.70
N ILE A 213 -6.82 -2.50 -27.21
CA ILE A 213 -6.94 -3.96 -27.38
C ILE A 213 -5.96 -4.48 -28.45
N ALA A 214 -5.75 -3.74 -29.54
CA ALA A 214 -4.81 -4.15 -30.58
C ALA A 214 -3.39 -4.23 -29.99
N ARG A 215 -2.96 -3.19 -29.30
CA ARG A 215 -1.68 -3.14 -28.63
C ARG A 215 -1.54 -4.19 -27.50
N CYS A 216 -2.63 -4.49 -26.78
CA CYS A 216 -2.65 -5.60 -25.81
C CYS A 216 -2.38 -6.92 -26.50
N ASN A 217 -3.06 -7.22 -27.62
CA ASN A 217 -2.86 -8.45 -28.37
C ASN A 217 -1.42 -8.58 -28.89
N ASP A 218 -0.86 -7.52 -29.46
CA ASP A 218 0.51 -7.49 -29.98
C ASP A 218 1.58 -7.72 -28.92
N THR A 219 1.33 -7.26 -27.69
CA THR A 219 2.33 -7.31 -26.59
C THR A 219 2.10 -8.42 -25.58
N PHE A 220 1.01 -9.19 -25.68
CA PHE A 220 0.61 -10.16 -24.67
C PHE A 220 1.60 -11.33 -24.52
N GLU A 221 2.11 -11.87 -25.63
CA GLU A 221 3.12 -12.95 -25.56
C GLU A 221 4.42 -12.50 -24.88
N THR A 222 4.85 -11.26 -25.15
CA THR A 222 6.02 -10.70 -24.50
C THR A 222 5.77 -10.49 -23.00
N PHE A 223 4.57 -10.01 -22.63
CA PHE A 223 4.17 -9.93 -21.24
C PHE A 223 4.19 -11.27 -20.54
N LEU A 224 3.65 -12.35 -21.15
CA LEU A 224 3.65 -13.71 -20.56
C LEU A 224 5.05 -14.19 -20.23
N LYS A 225 6.02 -14.00 -21.12
CA LYS A 225 7.43 -14.37 -20.88
C LYS A 225 8.01 -13.67 -19.66
N PHE A 226 7.81 -12.36 -19.53
CA PHE A 226 8.29 -11.61 -18.38
C PHE A 226 7.49 -11.90 -17.09
N HIS A 227 6.18 -12.13 -17.22
CA HIS A 227 5.33 -12.55 -16.11
C HIS A 227 5.84 -13.86 -15.51
N ASP A 228 6.06 -14.89 -16.32
CA ASP A 228 6.49 -16.19 -15.86
C ASP A 228 7.88 -16.16 -15.23
N THR A 229 8.80 -15.39 -15.81
CA THR A 229 10.12 -15.14 -15.21
C THR A 229 9.98 -14.49 -13.83
N CYS A 230 9.19 -13.42 -13.73
CA CYS A 230 8.94 -12.70 -12.46
C CYS A 230 8.30 -13.61 -11.39
N ILE A 231 7.36 -14.48 -11.79
CA ILE A 231 6.72 -15.42 -10.86
C ILE A 231 7.70 -16.53 -10.42
N CYS A 232 8.58 -17.00 -11.29
CA CYS A 232 9.61 -17.96 -10.93
C CYS A 232 10.62 -17.40 -9.92
N GLU A 233 10.99 -16.14 -10.04
CA GLU A 233 11.89 -15.46 -9.10
C GLU A 233 11.28 -15.23 -7.71
N LEU A 234 9.96 -15.27 -7.57
CA LEU A 234 9.25 -15.10 -6.31
C LEU A 234 9.00 -16.41 -5.54
N LYS A 235 9.23 -17.55 -6.16
CA LYS A 235 9.14 -18.90 -5.53
C LYS A 235 10.43 -19.28 -4.85
#